data_f4593678821da08f11047991aae226ed
#
_entry.id   f4593678821da08f11047991aae226ed
#
_cell.length_a   1.000
_cell.length_b   1.000
_cell.length_c   1.000
_cell.angle_alpha   90.00
_cell.angle_beta   90.00
_cell.angle_gamma   90.00
#
_symmetry.space_group_name_H-M   'P 1'
#
loop_
_entity.id
_entity.type
_entity.pdbx_description
1 polymer ?
#
loop_
_entity_poly.entity_id
_entity_poly.type
_entity_poly.pdbx_seq_one_letter_code
_entity_poly.pdbx_strand_id
1 'polypeptide(L)'
;KGIGYERWAKKHNLKAMAQTLILLQEKGLLNEDALDQRIAELDTKFHESLAVVKDLETRMANNQTLRRYAASYKQYRPLAQKRNAAKSPATFEEQHRAELTAYRTAAAYLKANNITKLPSPNKLEAEYCALASEKAQFYEQYKEAKIELLKLKDAKQNVALFFREDERTQHHEREGVVRMINLKIDPEFQNQIPP
;
A
#
# COMPACT_ATOMS: atom_id res chain seq x y z
N LYS A 1 -24.56 -15.71 23.50
CA LYS A 1 -23.12 -15.97 23.63
C LYS A 1 -22.85 -16.26 25.11
N GLY A 2 -22.13 -17.37 25.47
CA GLY A 2 -21.97 -17.78 26.84
C GLY A 2 -21.04 -16.88 27.67
N ILE A 3 -21.22 -16.91 29.00
CA ILE A 3 -20.44 -16.15 30.01
C ILE A 3 -18.90 -16.28 29.81
N GLY A 4 -18.46 -17.46 29.36
CA GLY A 4 -17.05 -17.72 29.04
C GLY A 4 -16.51 -16.88 27.88
N TYR A 5 -17.32 -16.65 26.84
CA TYR A 5 -16.95 -15.81 25.69
C TYR A 5 -16.85 -14.32 26.08
N GLU A 6 -17.76 -13.83 26.91
CA GLU A 6 -17.74 -12.44 27.38
C GLU A 6 -16.52 -12.15 28.25
N ARG A 7 -16.16 -13.06 29.15
CA ARG A 7 -14.93 -12.96 29.97
C ARG A 7 -13.67 -12.99 29.12
N TRP A 8 -13.64 -13.83 28.11
CA TRP A 8 -12.53 -13.90 27.16
C TRP A 8 -12.40 -12.61 26.35
N ALA A 9 -13.51 -12.10 25.80
CA ALA A 9 -13.55 -10.86 25.04
C ALA A 9 -13.08 -9.65 25.87
N LYS A 10 -13.59 -9.49 27.11
CA LYS A 10 -13.14 -8.44 28.04
C LYS A 10 -11.64 -8.50 28.32
N LYS A 11 -11.11 -9.71 28.59
CA LYS A 11 -9.67 -9.88 28.82
C LYS A 11 -8.83 -9.55 27.59
N HIS A 12 -9.30 -9.92 26.40
CA HIS A 12 -8.63 -9.64 25.14
C HIS A 12 -8.62 -8.14 24.85
N ASN A 13 -9.75 -7.45 25.01
CA ASN A 13 -9.89 -6.01 24.81
C ASN A 13 -9.01 -5.21 25.78
N LEU A 14 -8.96 -5.63 27.08
CA LEU A 14 -8.10 -5.00 28.07
C LEU A 14 -6.60 -5.15 27.71
N LYS A 15 -6.19 -6.32 27.22
CA LYS A 15 -4.80 -6.54 26.77
C LYS A 15 -4.46 -5.70 25.54
N ALA A 16 -5.36 -5.65 24.56
CA ALA A 16 -5.19 -4.81 23.35
C ALA A 16 -5.09 -3.33 23.72
N MET A 17 -5.94 -2.87 24.65
CA MET A 17 -5.90 -1.48 25.12
C MET A 17 -4.59 -1.16 25.87
N ALA A 18 -4.13 -2.05 26.74
CA ALA A 18 -2.84 -1.88 27.44
C ALA A 18 -1.66 -1.75 26.44
N GLN A 19 -1.62 -2.61 25.43
CA GLN A 19 -0.61 -2.53 24.37
C GLN A 19 -0.71 -1.23 23.55
N THR A 20 -1.94 -0.78 23.27
CA THR A 20 -2.20 0.49 22.58
C THR A 20 -1.69 1.67 23.41
N LEU A 21 -1.98 1.72 24.71
CA LEU A 21 -1.49 2.80 25.58
C LEU A 21 0.02 2.84 25.68
N ILE A 22 0.69 1.69 25.80
CA ILE A 22 2.16 1.60 25.81
C ILE A 22 2.71 2.16 24.50
N LEU A 23 2.17 1.75 23.34
CA LEU A 23 2.59 2.24 22.03
C LEU A 23 2.44 3.76 21.92
N LEU A 24 1.28 4.30 22.32
CA LEU A 24 1.00 5.73 22.24
C LEU A 24 1.89 6.53 23.21
N GLN A 25 2.15 6.00 24.40
CA GLN A 25 3.05 6.61 25.39
C GLN A 25 4.49 6.65 24.90
N GLU A 26 5.01 5.54 24.36
CA GLU A 26 6.35 5.47 23.79
C GLU A 26 6.56 6.46 22.64
N LYS A 27 5.51 6.74 21.88
CA LYS A 27 5.53 7.70 20.77
C LYS A 27 5.15 9.13 21.16
N GLY A 28 4.78 9.38 22.40
CA GLY A 28 4.30 10.71 22.85
C GLY A 28 2.97 11.14 22.25
N LEU A 29 2.10 10.18 21.85
CA LEU A 29 0.85 10.40 21.12
C LEU A 29 -0.38 10.14 22.00
N LEU A 30 -0.35 10.57 23.27
CA LEU A 30 -1.48 10.41 24.19
C LEU A 30 -2.61 11.43 23.97
N ASN A 31 -2.37 12.46 23.16
CA ASN A 31 -3.37 13.45 22.76
C ASN A 31 -3.98 13.04 21.41
N GLU A 32 -5.32 13.13 21.29
CA GLU A 32 -6.05 12.75 20.08
C GLU A 32 -5.62 13.59 18.87
N ASP A 33 -5.49 14.91 19.02
CA ASP A 33 -5.05 15.80 17.94
C ASP A 33 -3.63 15.46 17.45
N ALA A 34 -2.70 15.16 18.38
CA ALA A 34 -1.34 14.76 18.04
C ALA A 34 -1.31 13.40 17.32
N LEU A 35 -2.16 12.45 17.73
CA LEU A 35 -2.31 11.15 17.07
C LEU A 35 -2.85 11.33 15.65
N ASP A 36 -3.87 12.15 15.47
CA ASP A 36 -4.50 12.43 14.16
C ASP A 36 -3.54 13.15 13.22
N GLN A 37 -2.81 14.14 13.71
CA GLN A 37 -1.78 14.80 12.94
C GLN A 37 -0.71 13.81 12.49
N ARG A 38 -0.24 12.94 13.39
CA ARG A 38 0.78 11.93 13.06
C ARG A 38 0.27 10.92 12.04
N ILE A 39 -0.98 10.48 12.14
CA ILE A 39 -1.63 9.62 11.15
C ILE A 39 -1.68 10.30 9.78
N ALA A 40 -2.06 11.59 9.73
CA ALA A 40 -2.13 12.35 8.47
C ALA A 40 -0.74 12.53 7.83
N GLU A 41 0.30 12.83 8.62
CA GLU A 41 1.69 12.93 8.15
C GLU A 41 2.17 11.60 7.53
N LEU A 42 1.91 10.48 8.21
CA LEU A 42 2.29 9.16 7.74
C LEU A 42 1.49 8.74 6.50
N ASP A 43 0.22 9.08 6.43
CA ASP A 43 -0.63 8.82 5.26
C ASP A 43 -0.11 9.57 4.02
N THR A 44 0.25 10.84 4.20
CA THR A 44 0.89 11.65 3.15
C THR A 44 2.22 11.02 2.71
N LYS A 45 3.12 10.73 3.64
CA LYS A 45 4.42 10.10 3.35
C LYS A 45 4.27 8.74 2.65
N PHE A 46 3.29 7.94 3.06
CA PHE A 46 2.96 6.66 2.43
C PHE A 46 2.55 6.84 0.98
N HIS A 47 1.63 7.77 0.69
CA HIS A 47 1.14 8.00 -0.67
C HIS A 47 2.20 8.62 -1.58
N GLU A 48 3.00 9.56 -1.08
CA GLU A 48 4.12 10.15 -1.82
C GLU A 48 5.17 9.11 -2.18
N SER A 49 5.61 8.31 -1.21
CA SER A 49 6.58 7.24 -1.45
C SER A 49 6.05 6.18 -2.42
N LEU A 50 4.77 5.82 -2.33
CA LEU A 50 4.12 4.89 -3.25
C LEU A 50 4.06 5.44 -4.68
N ALA A 51 3.77 6.74 -4.84
CA ALA A 51 3.74 7.38 -6.15
C ALA A 51 5.12 7.37 -6.80
N VAL A 52 6.18 7.68 -6.05
CA VAL A 52 7.57 7.62 -6.54
C VAL A 52 7.95 6.19 -6.93
N VAL A 53 7.63 5.19 -6.11
CA VAL A 53 7.91 3.78 -6.43
C VAL A 53 7.25 3.37 -7.75
N LYS A 54 5.98 3.74 -7.96
CA LYS A 54 5.25 3.44 -9.22
C LYS A 54 5.84 4.14 -10.43
N ASP A 55 6.29 5.41 -10.30
CA ASP A 55 6.96 6.12 -11.38
C ASP A 55 8.28 5.42 -11.75
N LEU A 56 9.09 5.08 -10.75
CA LEU A 56 10.35 4.37 -10.97
C LEU A 56 10.13 3.01 -11.63
N GLU A 57 9.10 2.24 -11.23
CA GLU A 57 8.71 0.98 -11.89
C GLU A 57 8.36 1.19 -13.37
N THR A 58 7.62 2.25 -13.67
CA THR A 58 7.26 2.61 -15.06
C THR A 58 8.50 2.96 -15.87
N ARG A 59 9.41 3.75 -15.32
CA ARG A 59 10.68 4.13 -15.98
C ARG A 59 11.58 2.91 -16.20
N MET A 60 11.66 2.00 -15.23
CA MET A 60 12.40 0.74 -15.37
C MET A 60 11.81 -0.15 -16.48
N ALA A 61 10.48 -0.27 -16.56
CA ALA A 61 9.79 -1.02 -17.61
C ALA A 61 10.03 -0.39 -19.00
N ASN A 62 10.01 0.93 -19.11
CA ASN A 62 10.32 1.66 -20.33
C ASN A 62 11.78 1.45 -20.77
N ASN A 63 12.73 1.50 -19.82
CA ASN A 63 14.14 1.21 -20.08
C ASN A 63 14.33 -0.22 -20.60
N GLN A 64 13.72 -1.23 -19.96
CA GLN A 64 13.77 -2.63 -20.43
C GLN A 64 13.18 -2.77 -21.84
N THR A 65 12.06 -2.12 -22.10
CA THR A 65 11.42 -2.13 -23.42
C THR A 65 12.32 -1.51 -24.48
N LEU A 66 12.94 -0.37 -24.18
CA LEU A 66 13.89 0.28 -25.05
C LEU A 66 15.12 -0.61 -25.31
N ARG A 67 15.68 -1.25 -24.29
CA ARG A 67 16.81 -2.19 -24.43
C ARG A 67 16.47 -3.32 -25.41
N ARG A 68 15.29 -3.91 -25.28
CA ARG A 68 14.82 -5.00 -26.17
C ARG A 68 14.71 -4.53 -27.61
N TYR A 69 14.07 -3.40 -27.87
CA TYR A 69 13.94 -2.87 -29.24
C TYR A 69 15.25 -2.38 -29.83
N ALA A 70 16.11 -1.74 -29.02
CA ALA A 70 17.44 -1.32 -29.48
C ALA A 70 18.31 -2.52 -29.87
N ALA A 71 18.26 -3.61 -29.11
CA ALA A 71 18.95 -4.86 -29.41
C ALA A 71 18.43 -5.48 -30.72
N SER A 72 17.10 -5.63 -30.87
CA SER A 72 16.47 -6.17 -32.09
C SER A 72 16.79 -5.32 -33.31
N TYR A 73 16.72 -4.00 -33.20
CA TYR A 73 17.07 -3.09 -34.29
C TYR A 73 18.51 -3.25 -34.72
N LYS A 74 19.45 -3.26 -33.77
CA LYS A 74 20.89 -3.46 -34.05
C LYS A 74 21.17 -4.80 -34.68
N GLN A 75 20.56 -5.87 -34.16
CA GLN A 75 20.77 -7.26 -34.61
C GLN A 75 20.29 -7.44 -36.07
N TYR A 76 19.08 -6.95 -36.39
CA TYR A 76 18.44 -7.25 -37.68
C TYR A 76 18.61 -6.13 -38.73
N ARG A 77 19.18 -4.98 -38.39
CA ARG A 77 19.50 -3.92 -39.36
C ARG A 77 20.31 -4.40 -40.58
N PRO A 78 21.40 -5.22 -40.42
CA PRO A 78 22.14 -5.73 -41.58
C PRO A 78 21.28 -6.61 -42.51
N LEU A 79 20.32 -7.37 -41.92
CA LEU A 79 19.40 -8.21 -42.69
C LEU A 79 18.42 -7.38 -43.50
N ALA A 80 17.88 -6.31 -42.92
CA ALA A 80 17.02 -5.36 -43.61
C ALA A 80 17.74 -4.64 -44.75
N GLN A 81 19.04 -4.34 -44.61
CA GLN A 81 19.86 -3.78 -45.68
C GLN A 81 20.08 -4.79 -46.81
N LYS A 82 20.37 -6.05 -46.48
CA LYS A 82 20.48 -7.14 -47.47
C LYS A 82 19.21 -7.35 -48.27
N ARG A 83 18.05 -7.28 -47.62
CA ARG A 83 16.72 -7.37 -48.28
C ARG A 83 16.58 -6.30 -49.37
N ASN A 84 17.01 -5.07 -49.10
CA ASN A 84 16.92 -3.95 -50.07
C ASN A 84 17.86 -4.10 -51.27
N ALA A 85 18.96 -4.88 -51.13
CA ALA A 85 19.94 -5.18 -52.17
C ALA A 85 19.68 -6.55 -52.85
N ALA A 86 18.70 -7.33 -52.42
CA ALA A 86 18.43 -8.65 -52.96
C ALA A 86 17.82 -8.60 -54.35
N LYS A 87 18.19 -9.54 -55.22
CA LYS A 87 17.63 -9.70 -56.55
C LYS A 87 16.15 -10.07 -56.55
N SER A 88 15.69 -10.80 -55.53
CA SER A 88 14.30 -11.15 -55.27
C SER A 88 13.91 -10.77 -53.84
N PRO A 89 13.50 -9.54 -53.61
CA PRO A 89 13.14 -9.07 -52.25
C PRO A 89 12.00 -9.84 -51.60
N ALA A 90 11.03 -10.32 -52.41
CA ALA A 90 9.86 -11.05 -51.88
C ALA A 90 10.24 -12.43 -51.32
N THR A 91 11.05 -13.22 -52.08
CA THR A 91 11.54 -14.51 -51.59
C THR A 91 12.45 -14.38 -50.38
N PHE A 92 13.32 -13.35 -50.36
CA PHE A 92 14.15 -13.04 -49.21
C PHE A 92 13.29 -12.67 -47.97
N GLU A 93 12.23 -11.92 -48.17
CA GLU A 93 11.31 -11.52 -47.10
C GLU A 93 10.56 -12.75 -46.53
N GLU A 94 10.14 -13.69 -47.36
CA GLU A 94 9.55 -14.96 -46.91
C GLU A 94 10.50 -15.78 -46.03
N GLN A 95 11.76 -15.91 -46.48
CA GLN A 95 12.77 -16.67 -45.74
C GLN A 95 13.15 -16.04 -44.41
N HIS A 96 13.04 -14.71 -44.25
CA HIS A 96 13.47 -13.94 -43.09
C HIS A 96 12.31 -13.15 -42.48
N ARG A 97 11.09 -13.66 -42.59
CA ARG A 97 9.87 -12.94 -42.20
C ARG A 97 9.86 -12.52 -40.72
N ALA A 98 10.28 -13.42 -39.83
CA ALA A 98 10.28 -13.15 -38.39
C ALA A 98 11.27 -12.05 -38.03
N GLU A 99 12.51 -12.12 -38.51
CA GLU A 99 13.57 -11.18 -38.22
C GLU A 99 13.28 -9.78 -38.82
N LEU A 100 12.75 -9.75 -40.05
CA LEU A 100 12.37 -8.48 -40.69
C LEU A 100 11.15 -7.84 -40.03
N THR A 101 10.22 -8.65 -39.52
CA THR A 101 9.10 -8.16 -38.71
C THR A 101 9.61 -7.58 -37.39
N ALA A 102 10.51 -8.29 -36.68
CA ALA A 102 11.14 -7.78 -35.46
C ALA A 102 11.90 -6.45 -35.69
N TYR A 103 12.63 -6.36 -36.81
CA TYR A 103 13.31 -5.11 -37.19
C TYR A 103 12.31 -3.97 -37.40
N ARG A 104 11.24 -4.19 -38.20
CA ARG A 104 10.21 -3.18 -38.48
C ARG A 104 9.52 -2.69 -37.23
N THR A 105 9.17 -3.62 -36.33
CA THR A 105 8.56 -3.30 -35.04
C THR A 105 9.51 -2.46 -34.17
N ALA A 106 10.78 -2.85 -34.12
CA ALA A 106 11.78 -2.08 -33.39
C ALA A 106 11.99 -0.68 -33.99
N ALA A 107 12.08 -0.56 -35.33
CA ALA A 107 12.21 0.71 -36.02
C ALA A 107 11.01 1.63 -35.78
N ALA A 108 9.79 1.09 -35.83
CA ALA A 108 8.55 1.81 -35.53
C ALA A 108 8.52 2.33 -34.09
N TYR A 109 8.91 1.50 -33.12
CA TYR A 109 9.02 1.89 -31.72
C TYR A 109 10.01 3.06 -31.52
N LEU A 110 11.22 2.94 -32.09
CA LEU A 110 12.24 3.97 -31.99
C LEU A 110 11.78 5.31 -32.62
N LYS A 111 11.11 5.24 -33.79
CA LYS A 111 10.53 6.40 -34.44
C LYS A 111 9.42 7.04 -33.63
N ALA A 112 8.49 6.25 -33.09
CA ALA A 112 7.39 6.74 -32.27
C ALA A 112 7.86 7.43 -30.98
N ASN A 113 9.02 7.02 -30.45
CA ASN A 113 9.63 7.63 -29.26
C ASN A 113 10.68 8.71 -29.60
N ASN A 114 10.78 9.14 -30.86
CA ASN A 114 11.73 10.16 -31.34
C ASN A 114 13.22 9.81 -31.04
N ILE A 115 13.55 8.52 -31.00
CA ILE A 115 14.91 8.06 -30.73
C ILE A 115 15.70 8.01 -32.05
N THR A 116 16.41 9.08 -32.34
CA THR A 116 17.23 9.20 -33.55
C THR A 116 18.60 8.57 -33.43
N LYS A 117 19.16 8.55 -32.20
CA LYS A 117 20.45 7.92 -31.88
C LYS A 117 20.24 6.83 -30.83
N LEU A 118 20.58 5.59 -31.19
CA LEU A 118 20.48 4.47 -30.24
C LEU A 118 21.41 4.70 -29.06
N PRO A 119 20.89 4.63 -27.81
CA PRO A 119 21.74 4.65 -26.63
C PRO A 119 22.58 3.39 -26.57
N SER A 120 23.76 3.48 -25.96
CA SER A 120 24.61 2.29 -25.78
C SER A 120 23.98 1.35 -24.74
N PRO A 121 24.15 0.02 -24.88
CA PRO A 121 23.67 -0.96 -23.90
C PRO A 121 24.16 -0.65 -22.47
N ASN A 122 25.43 -0.26 -22.33
CA ASN A 122 26.02 0.06 -21.02
C ASN A 122 25.36 1.29 -20.38
N LYS A 123 24.96 2.31 -21.20
CA LYS A 123 24.24 3.47 -20.68
C LYS A 123 22.85 3.09 -20.17
N LEU A 124 22.12 2.26 -20.91
CA LEU A 124 20.80 1.78 -20.50
C LEU A 124 20.88 0.86 -19.26
N GLU A 125 21.94 0.06 -19.17
CA GLU A 125 22.19 -0.76 -17.97
C GLU A 125 22.47 0.12 -16.75
N ALA A 126 23.36 1.09 -16.86
CA ALA A 126 23.69 2.02 -15.78
C ALA A 126 22.45 2.81 -15.31
N GLU A 127 21.62 3.26 -16.24
CA GLU A 127 20.35 3.94 -15.95
C GLU A 127 19.38 2.99 -15.20
N TYR A 128 19.26 1.74 -15.65
CA TYR A 128 18.41 0.76 -14.96
C TYR A 128 18.89 0.46 -13.54
N CYS A 129 20.21 0.31 -13.34
CA CYS A 129 20.78 0.10 -12.01
C CYS A 129 20.54 1.32 -11.09
N ALA A 130 20.68 2.54 -11.61
CA ALA A 130 20.38 3.75 -10.86
C ALA A 130 18.91 3.81 -10.42
N LEU A 131 17.97 3.55 -11.34
CA LEU A 131 16.55 3.48 -11.05
C LEU A 131 16.20 2.39 -10.02
N ALA A 132 16.85 1.22 -10.12
CA ALA A 132 16.65 0.13 -9.17
C ALA A 132 17.14 0.48 -7.76
N SER A 133 18.28 1.17 -7.66
CA SER A 133 18.81 1.64 -6.38
C SER A 133 17.91 2.71 -5.75
N GLU A 134 17.46 3.67 -6.54
CA GLU A 134 16.53 4.71 -6.10
C GLU A 134 15.18 4.09 -5.64
N LYS A 135 14.65 3.15 -6.43
CA LYS A 135 13.43 2.41 -6.06
C LYS A 135 13.57 1.71 -4.72
N ALA A 136 14.71 1.06 -4.46
CA ALA A 136 14.93 0.34 -3.20
C ALA A 136 14.86 1.28 -2.00
N GLN A 137 15.41 2.50 -2.08
CA GLN A 137 15.36 3.50 -1.01
C GLN A 137 13.91 3.97 -0.74
N PHE A 138 13.16 4.34 -1.79
CA PHE A 138 11.78 4.77 -1.64
C PHE A 138 10.84 3.63 -1.22
N TYR A 139 11.14 2.39 -1.60
CA TYR A 139 10.38 1.23 -1.18
C TYR A 139 10.52 0.95 0.33
N GLU A 140 11.71 1.12 0.92
CA GLU A 140 11.87 1.03 2.37
C GLU A 140 11.11 2.15 3.10
N GLN A 141 11.17 3.39 2.60
CA GLN A 141 10.38 4.50 3.17
C GLN A 141 8.87 4.24 3.12
N TYR A 142 8.39 3.71 1.98
CA TYR A 142 7.00 3.29 1.81
C TYR A 142 6.61 2.21 2.83
N LYS A 143 7.44 1.20 2.99
CA LYS A 143 7.20 0.07 3.88
C LYS A 143 7.16 0.48 5.35
N GLU A 144 8.11 1.31 5.78
CA GLU A 144 8.15 1.87 7.12
C GLU A 144 6.91 2.73 7.42
N ALA A 145 6.60 3.67 6.52
CA ALA A 145 5.42 4.52 6.66
C ALA A 145 4.12 3.69 6.73
N LYS A 146 3.99 2.67 5.88
CA LYS A 146 2.83 1.77 5.87
C LYS A 146 2.65 1.02 7.18
N ILE A 147 3.74 0.43 7.71
CA ILE A 147 3.70 -0.34 8.96
C ILE A 147 3.31 0.56 10.13
N GLU A 148 3.93 1.74 10.22
CA GLU A 148 3.64 2.68 11.30
C GLU A 148 2.21 3.24 11.20
N LEU A 149 1.78 3.61 10.00
CA LEU A 149 0.43 4.09 9.73
C LEU A 149 -0.65 3.09 10.15
N LEU A 150 -0.49 1.81 9.79
CA LEU A 150 -1.43 0.76 10.18
C LEU A 150 -1.48 0.60 11.70
N LYS A 151 -0.32 0.56 12.37
CA LYS A 151 -0.25 0.46 13.84
C LYS A 151 -0.96 1.62 14.55
N LEU A 152 -0.81 2.86 14.05
CA LEU A 152 -1.48 4.00 14.66
C LEU A 152 -2.98 4.08 14.33
N LYS A 153 -3.40 3.67 13.13
CA LYS A 153 -4.81 3.52 12.78
C LYS A 153 -5.50 2.47 13.65
N ASP A 154 -4.86 1.32 13.87
CA ASP A 154 -5.35 0.28 14.78
C ASP A 154 -5.41 0.78 16.24
N ALA A 155 -4.38 1.51 16.68
CA ALA A 155 -4.34 2.12 18.00
C ALA A 155 -5.50 3.11 18.20
N LYS A 156 -5.76 4.00 17.23
CA LYS A 156 -6.89 4.93 17.25
C LYS A 156 -8.23 4.19 17.34
N GLN A 157 -8.39 3.12 16.56
CA GLN A 157 -9.60 2.29 16.58
C GLN A 157 -9.80 1.60 17.94
N ASN A 158 -8.74 1.06 18.55
CA ASN A 158 -8.81 0.42 19.86
C ASN A 158 -9.23 1.42 20.95
N VAL A 159 -8.70 2.65 20.94
CA VAL A 159 -9.08 3.73 21.85
C VAL A 159 -10.57 4.06 21.69
N ALA A 160 -11.04 4.25 20.47
CA ALA A 160 -12.44 4.56 20.19
C ALA A 160 -13.39 3.44 20.64
N LEU A 161 -13.00 2.18 20.45
CA LEU A 161 -13.79 1.03 20.92
C LEU A 161 -13.86 0.96 22.44
N PHE A 162 -12.75 1.23 23.13
CA PHE A 162 -12.69 1.22 24.57
C PHE A 162 -13.63 2.27 25.20
N PHE A 163 -13.60 3.51 24.73
CA PHE A 163 -14.48 4.56 25.23
C PHE A 163 -15.96 4.25 24.95
N ARG A 164 -16.29 3.68 23.80
CA ARG A 164 -17.65 3.26 23.47
C ARG A 164 -18.18 2.13 24.37
N GLU A 165 -17.31 1.19 24.76
CA GLU A 165 -17.66 0.13 25.71
C GLU A 165 -17.85 0.69 27.12
N ASP A 166 -17.01 1.64 27.54
CA ASP A 166 -17.10 2.30 28.85
C ASP A 166 -18.41 3.09 28.99
N GLU A 167 -18.78 3.89 27.99
CA GLU A 167 -20.05 4.61 27.93
C GLU A 167 -21.28 3.67 28.06
N ARG A 168 -21.26 2.52 27.37
CA ARG A 168 -22.34 1.53 27.46
C ARG A 168 -22.42 0.91 28.85
N THR A 169 -21.30 0.63 29.47
CA THR A 169 -21.25 0.07 30.82
C THR A 169 -21.80 1.06 31.84
N GLN A 170 -21.36 2.32 31.78
CA GLN A 170 -21.87 3.39 32.66
C GLN A 170 -23.38 3.64 32.47
N HIS A 171 -23.87 3.57 31.23
CA HIS A 171 -25.31 3.71 30.96
C HIS A 171 -26.11 2.57 31.61
N HIS A 172 -25.69 1.33 31.49
CA HIS A 172 -26.33 0.17 32.10
C HIS A 172 -26.29 0.21 33.62
N GLU A 173 -25.20 0.67 34.23
CA GLU A 173 -25.11 0.86 35.69
C GLU A 173 -26.09 1.94 36.17
N ARG A 174 -26.17 3.07 35.46
CA ARG A 174 -27.14 4.14 35.78
C ARG A 174 -28.59 3.67 35.67
N GLU A 175 -28.95 2.93 34.60
CA GLU A 175 -30.29 2.34 34.47
C GLU A 175 -30.58 1.32 35.55
N GLY A 176 -29.61 0.50 35.97
CA GLY A 176 -29.75 -0.44 37.07
C GLY A 176 -30.02 0.26 38.41
N VAL A 177 -29.30 1.35 38.70
CA VAL A 177 -29.52 2.17 39.91
C VAL A 177 -30.88 2.81 39.88
N VAL A 178 -31.32 3.40 38.76
CA VAL A 178 -32.63 4.02 38.59
C VAL A 178 -33.73 2.98 38.79
N ARG A 179 -33.61 1.77 38.26
CA ARG A 179 -34.55 0.67 38.48
C ARG A 179 -34.62 0.27 39.95
N MET A 180 -33.50 0.19 40.65
CA MET A 180 -33.46 -0.15 42.09
C MET A 180 -34.12 0.96 42.94
N ILE A 181 -33.92 2.23 42.60
CA ILE A 181 -34.55 3.34 43.27
C ILE A 181 -36.07 3.32 43.05
N ASN A 182 -36.52 3.08 41.82
CA ASN A 182 -37.96 3.02 41.50
C ASN A 182 -38.65 1.83 42.19
N LEU A 183 -38.00 0.66 42.29
CA LEU A 183 -38.50 -0.48 43.02
C LEU A 183 -38.62 -0.24 44.55
N LYS A 184 -37.73 0.62 45.11
CA LYS A 184 -37.83 1.03 46.55
C LYS A 184 -38.86 2.09 46.82
N ILE A 185 -39.30 2.84 45.81
CA ILE A 185 -40.29 3.91 45.91
C ILE A 185 -41.70 3.36 45.60
N ASP A 186 -41.82 2.18 45.00
CA ASP A 186 -43.12 1.54 44.70
C ASP A 186 -43.83 1.14 45.98
N PRO A 187 -45.01 1.69 46.33
CA PRO A 187 -45.73 1.42 47.58
C PRO A 187 -46.18 -0.04 47.71
N GLU A 188 -46.36 -0.79 46.61
CA GLU A 188 -46.74 -2.18 46.64
C GLU A 188 -45.65 -3.08 47.21
N PHE A 189 -44.37 -2.69 47.10
CA PHE A 189 -43.23 -3.49 47.62
C PHE A 189 -43.02 -3.28 49.13
N GLN A 190 -43.46 -2.21 49.71
CA GLN A 190 -43.35 -1.93 51.16
C GLN A 190 -44.31 -2.80 52.00
N ASN A 191 -45.40 -3.31 51.41
CA ASN A 191 -46.39 -4.14 52.08
C ASN A 191 -46.07 -5.63 52.11
N GLN A 192 -44.93 -6.07 51.58
CA GLN A 192 -44.52 -7.48 51.50
C GLN A 192 -43.41 -7.88 52.50
N ILE A 193 -42.97 -6.96 53.39
CA ILE A 193 -42.03 -7.31 54.45
C ILE A 193 -42.84 -7.69 55.68
N PRO A 194 -42.88 -8.99 56.09
CA PRO A 194 -43.54 -9.41 57.33
C PRO A 194 -42.80 -8.86 58.53
N PRO A 195 -43.50 -8.68 59.70
CA PRO A 195 -42.94 -8.10 60.91
C PRO A 195 -41.82 -8.91 61.56
#